data_94f989ea695939a15e775c7cd2c3fd39
#
_entry.id   94f989ea695939a15e775c7cd2c3fd39
#
_cell.length_a   1.000
_cell.length_b   1.000
_cell.length_c   1.000
_cell.angle_alpha   90.00
_cell.angle_beta   90.00
_cell.angle_gamma   90.00
#
_symmetry.space_group_name_H-M   'P 1'
#
loop_
_entity.id
_entity.type
_entity.pdbx_description
1 polymer ?
#
loop_
_entity_poly.entity_id
_entity_poly.type
_entity_poly.pdbx_seq_one_letter_code
_entity_poly.pdbx_strand_id
1 'polypeptide(L)'
;MTLVVGLGNIGEQYAQTRHNVGFMLIDLILKDLQTTKLSNAKFKGELFKGSSTFFLKPSTYMNLSGESVKAVSEYYKCDRIIVIHDDIDLNLGALKFKMGGSSGGHNGLKSIDNLCGNAYERVRIGVGKEQDVISHVLGKFKQEEQESLTKVLEHSKKALLELLNSDIEKIASKYSLKS
;
A
#
# COMPACT_ATOMS: atom_id res chain seq x y z
N MET A 1 -11.08 -14.41 3.15
CA MET A 1 -10.92 -13.31 2.17
C MET A 1 -9.72 -12.46 2.54
N THR A 2 -8.94 -12.10 1.56
CA THR A 2 -7.77 -11.24 1.73
C THR A 2 -8.14 -9.80 1.38
N LEU A 3 -7.69 -8.86 2.20
CA LEU A 3 -7.82 -7.42 1.93
C LEU A 3 -6.43 -6.86 1.61
N VAL A 4 -6.27 -6.31 0.41
CA VAL A 4 -5.07 -5.59 -0.01
C VAL A 4 -5.37 -4.09 0.06
N VAL A 5 -4.57 -3.37 0.82
CA VAL A 5 -4.74 -1.93 1.04
C VAL A 5 -3.55 -1.17 0.45
N GLY A 6 -3.81 -0.23 -0.43
CA GLY A 6 -2.78 0.72 -0.86
C GLY A 6 -3.00 2.05 -0.15
N LEU A 7 -2.00 2.56 0.53
CA LEU A 7 -2.09 3.83 1.26
C LEU A 7 -1.78 5.03 0.36
N GLY A 8 -2.46 6.12 0.62
CA GLY A 8 -2.30 7.38 -0.10
C GLY A 8 -3.28 8.44 0.37
N ASN A 9 -3.18 9.61 -0.22
CA ASN A 9 -4.11 10.73 -0.02
C ASN A 9 -4.95 10.93 -1.28
N ILE A 10 -6.26 11.15 -1.11
CA ILE A 10 -7.15 11.42 -2.23
C ILE A 10 -6.89 12.81 -2.82
N GLY A 11 -7.18 12.95 -4.10
CA GLY A 11 -7.11 14.21 -4.83
C GLY A 11 -5.94 14.26 -5.81
N GLU A 12 -6.12 14.99 -6.90
CA GLU A 12 -5.12 15.10 -7.96
C GLU A 12 -3.80 15.70 -7.46
N GLN A 13 -3.87 16.61 -6.49
CA GLN A 13 -2.69 17.25 -5.94
C GLN A 13 -1.74 16.27 -5.26
N TYR A 14 -2.23 15.09 -4.85
CA TYR A 14 -1.41 14.07 -4.20
C TYR A 14 -1.09 12.89 -5.10
N ALA A 15 -1.70 12.79 -6.28
CA ALA A 15 -1.67 11.59 -7.12
C ALA A 15 -0.26 11.14 -7.50
N GLN A 16 0.68 12.09 -7.66
CA GLN A 16 2.05 11.79 -8.08
C GLN A 16 3.07 11.92 -6.94
N THR A 17 2.61 12.03 -5.70
CA THR A 17 3.50 12.15 -4.55
C THR A 17 4.05 10.80 -4.11
N ARG A 18 5.20 10.84 -3.41
CA ARG A 18 5.83 9.64 -2.85
C ARG A 18 4.91 8.90 -1.88
N HIS A 19 4.13 9.66 -1.10
CA HIS A 19 3.18 9.10 -0.14
C HIS A 19 2.07 8.29 -0.80
N ASN A 20 1.84 8.48 -2.10
CA ASN A 20 0.78 7.80 -2.85
C ASN A 20 1.26 6.55 -3.61
N VAL A 21 2.47 6.08 -3.35
CA VAL A 21 2.98 4.90 -4.07
C VAL A 21 2.09 3.66 -3.86
N GLY A 22 1.45 3.55 -2.69
CA GLY A 22 0.48 2.48 -2.44
C GLY A 22 -0.74 2.56 -3.37
N PHE A 23 -1.29 3.77 -3.56
CA PHE A 23 -2.38 4.00 -4.51
C PHE A 23 -1.94 3.66 -5.94
N MET A 24 -0.72 4.07 -6.31
CA MET A 24 -0.19 3.80 -7.65
C MET A 24 -0.12 2.29 -7.93
N LEU A 25 0.33 1.50 -6.95
CA LEU A 25 0.41 0.06 -7.13
C LEU A 25 -0.97 -0.58 -7.24
N ILE A 26 -1.93 -0.18 -6.42
CA ILE A 26 -3.31 -0.68 -6.53
C ILE A 26 -3.85 -0.36 -7.93
N ASP A 27 -3.70 0.86 -8.41
CA ASP A 27 -4.19 1.24 -9.74
C ASP A 27 -3.55 0.38 -10.84
N LEU A 28 -2.26 0.11 -10.72
CA LEU A 28 -1.55 -0.74 -11.67
C LEU A 28 -2.07 -2.19 -11.67
N ILE A 29 -2.32 -2.73 -10.49
CA ILE A 29 -2.87 -4.08 -10.33
C ILE A 29 -4.27 -4.17 -10.93
N LEU A 30 -5.12 -3.19 -10.66
CA LEU A 30 -6.51 -3.20 -11.11
C LEU A 30 -6.66 -3.13 -12.63
N LYS A 31 -5.65 -2.63 -13.35
CA LYS A 31 -5.68 -2.61 -14.81
C LYS A 31 -5.74 -4.00 -15.42
N ASP A 32 -5.16 -5.00 -14.76
CA ASP A 32 -5.02 -6.35 -15.29
C ASP A 32 -6.01 -7.35 -14.68
N LEU A 33 -6.82 -6.92 -13.73
CA LEU A 33 -7.76 -7.80 -13.05
C LEU A 33 -9.20 -7.41 -13.35
N GLN A 34 -10.06 -8.41 -13.45
CA GLN A 34 -11.50 -8.18 -13.48
C GLN A 34 -11.97 -7.99 -12.04
N THR A 35 -12.47 -6.81 -11.73
CA THR A 35 -12.96 -6.48 -10.41
C THR A 35 -14.29 -5.75 -10.51
N THR A 36 -15.06 -5.81 -9.42
CA THR A 36 -16.31 -5.07 -9.28
C THR A 36 -16.11 -4.01 -8.21
N LYS A 37 -16.41 -2.75 -8.54
CA LYS A 37 -16.34 -1.67 -7.57
C LYS A 37 -17.54 -1.77 -6.62
N LEU A 38 -17.25 -1.78 -5.32
CA LEU A 38 -18.25 -1.81 -4.26
C LEU A 38 -18.34 -0.44 -3.61
N SER A 39 -19.53 0.15 -3.58
CA SER A 39 -19.73 1.49 -3.03
C SER A 39 -20.53 1.42 -1.74
N ASN A 40 -19.96 1.91 -0.65
CA ASN A 40 -20.62 2.03 0.64
C ASN A 40 -19.91 3.15 1.41
N ALA A 41 -20.65 4.16 1.82
CA ALA A 41 -20.09 5.31 2.53
C ALA A 41 -19.36 4.91 3.82
N LYS A 42 -19.74 3.81 4.44
CA LYS A 42 -19.09 3.31 5.66
C LYS A 42 -17.64 2.88 5.43
N PHE A 43 -17.29 2.51 4.21
CA PHE A 43 -15.95 2.04 3.89
C PHE A 43 -14.91 3.16 3.82
N LYS A 44 -15.35 4.40 3.63
CA LYS A 44 -14.45 5.58 3.58
C LYS A 44 -13.28 5.36 2.62
N GLY A 45 -13.57 4.75 1.46
CA GLY A 45 -12.54 4.44 0.48
C GLY A 45 -13.13 3.82 -0.78
N GLU A 46 -12.28 3.68 -1.78
CA GLU A 46 -12.61 2.97 -3.00
C GLU A 46 -12.28 1.49 -2.84
N LEU A 47 -13.30 0.64 -2.96
CA LEU A 47 -13.18 -0.79 -2.75
C LEU A 47 -13.50 -1.55 -4.03
N PHE A 48 -12.64 -2.49 -4.38
CA PHE A 48 -12.79 -3.34 -5.57
C PHE A 48 -12.73 -4.80 -5.15
N LYS A 49 -13.67 -5.59 -5.63
CA LYS A 49 -13.72 -7.02 -5.33
C LYS A 49 -13.26 -7.84 -6.52
N GLY A 50 -12.24 -8.65 -6.32
CA GLY A 50 -11.82 -9.73 -7.24
C GLY A 50 -12.47 -11.06 -6.84
N SER A 51 -11.88 -12.18 -7.25
CA SER A 51 -12.44 -13.51 -6.98
C SER A 51 -12.41 -13.87 -5.48
N SER A 52 -11.28 -13.68 -4.83
CA SER A 52 -11.10 -13.99 -3.40
C SER A 52 -10.35 -12.88 -2.65
N THR A 53 -10.23 -11.72 -3.26
CA THR A 53 -9.43 -10.60 -2.75
C THR A 53 -10.19 -9.30 -2.91
N PHE A 54 -10.11 -8.45 -1.89
CA PHE A 54 -10.56 -7.07 -1.96
C PHE A 54 -9.34 -6.16 -2.10
N PHE A 55 -9.48 -5.11 -2.90
CA PHE A 55 -8.47 -4.06 -3.06
C PHE A 55 -9.06 -2.74 -2.58
N LEU A 56 -8.39 -2.09 -1.65
CA LEU A 56 -8.88 -0.87 -1.01
C LEU A 56 -7.89 0.27 -1.15
N LYS A 57 -8.42 1.43 -1.56
CA LYS A 57 -7.73 2.72 -1.50
C LYS A 57 -8.49 3.59 -0.50
N PRO A 58 -8.02 3.73 0.75
CA PRO A 58 -8.70 4.60 1.73
C PRO A 58 -8.81 6.04 1.21
N SER A 59 -9.96 6.68 1.41
CA SER A 59 -10.19 8.08 1.03
C SER A 59 -10.26 9.02 2.24
N THR A 60 -9.67 8.57 3.35
CA THR A 60 -9.70 9.26 4.65
C THR A 60 -8.60 10.30 4.84
N TYR A 61 -7.72 10.48 3.85
CA TYR A 61 -6.38 10.99 4.01
C TYR A 61 -5.52 10.07 4.89
N MET A 62 -4.20 10.20 4.77
CA MET A 62 -3.25 9.22 5.31
C MET A 62 -3.41 8.94 6.79
N ASN A 63 -3.55 9.98 7.60
CA ASN A 63 -3.58 9.86 9.06
C ASN A 63 -4.82 9.16 9.62
N LEU A 64 -5.84 8.92 8.81
CA LEU A 64 -7.07 8.23 9.20
C LEU A 64 -7.29 6.92 8.43
N SER A 65 -6.25 6.41 7.79
CA SER A 65 -6.34 5.18 6.95
C SER A 65 -6.94 3.99 7.70
N GLY A 66 -6.66 3.86 8.99
CA GLY A 66 -7.17 2.77 9.81
C GLY A 66 -8.69 2.72 9.90
N GLU A 67 -9.38 3.87 9.78
CA GLU A 67 -10.85 3.91 9.79
C GLU A 67 -11.43 3.12 8.61
N SER A 68 -10.86 3.32 7.42
CA SER A 68 -11.28 2.60 6.22
C SER A 68 -10.95 1.11 6.30
N VAL A 69 -9.73 0.79 6.70
CA VAL A 69 -9.27 -0.61 6.83
C VAL A 69 -10.13 -1.38 7.82
N LYS A 70 -10.40 -0.79 8.98
CA LYS A 70 -11.25 -1.42 10.00
C LYS A 70 -12.65 -1.66 9.48
N ALA A 71 -13.28 -0.65 8.86
CA ALA A 71 -14.63 -0.74 8.36
C ALA A 71 -14.78 -1.88 7.34
N VAL A 72 -13.85 -1.98 6.39
CA VAL A 72 -13.90 -3.01 5.35
C VAL A 72 -13.56 -4.39 5.90
N SER A 73 -12.49 -4.49 6.68
CA SER A 73 -12.04 -5.80 7.19
C SER A 73 -13.06 -6.44 8.13
N GLU A 74 -13.75 -5.64 8.95
CA GLU A 74 -14.82 -6.15 9.83
C GLU A 74 -16.06 -6.52 9.04
N TYR A 75 -16.48 -5.69 8.09
CA TYR A 75 -17.68 -5.93 7.30
C TYR A 75 -17.60 -7.25 6.52
N TYR A 76 -16.46 -7.50 5.87
CA TYR A 76 -16.26 -8.70 5.06
C TYR A 76 -15.53 -9.82 5.81
N LYS A 77 -15.22 -9.62 7.08
CA LYS A 77 -14.51 -10.60 7.92
C LYS A 77 -13.23 -11.10 7.25
N CYS A 78 -12.41 -10.15 6.83
CA CYS A 78 -11.15 -10.46 6.18
C CYS A 78 -10.17 -11.06 7.20
N ASP A 79 -9.64 -12.22 6.88
CA ASP A 79 -8.73 -12.96 7.77
C ASP A 79 -7.27 -12.67 7.47
N ARG A 80 -6.98 -11.99 6.36
CA ARG A 80 -5.63 -11.60 5.96
C ARG A 80 -5.66 -10.16 5.44
N ILE A 81 -4.74 -9.33 5.93
CA ILE A 81 -4.59 -7.94 5.51
C ILE A 81 -3.16 -7.73 5.02
N ILE A 82 -3.03 -7.17 3.82
CA ILE A 82 -1.74 -6.81 3.21
C ILE A 82 -1.79 -5.31 2.94
N VAL A 83 -0.84 -4.55 3.50
CA VAL A 83 -0.77 -3.09 3.36
C VAL A 83 0.44 -2.71 2.51
N ILE A 84 0.19 -1.93 1.47
CA ILE A 84 1.23 -1.39 0.58
C ILE A 84 1.46 0.06 0.98
N HIS A 85 2.71 0.41 1.30
CA HIS A 85 3.03 1.76 1.76
C HIS A 85 4.41 2.22 1.30
N ASP A 86 4.59 3.53 1.30
CA ASP A 86 5.89 4.15 1.09
C ASP A 86 6.78 3.99 2.34
N ASP A 87 8.07 3.79 2.13
CA ASP A 87 9.02 3.59 3.21
C ASP A 87 10.24 4.49 3.02
N ILE A 88 10.41 5.43 3.95
CA ILE A 88 11.53 6.39 3.90
C ILE A 88 12.86 5.78 4.31
N ASP A 89 12.86 4.65 4.96
CA ASP A 89 14.06 3.94 5.39
C ASP A 89 14.64 3.05 4.29
N LEU A 90 13.97 2.99 3.14
CA LEU A 90 14.42 2.28 1.96
C LEU A 90 14.61 3.26 0.81
N ASN A 91 15.68 3.10 0.05
CA ASN A 91 15.91 3.95 -1.12
C ASN A 91 14.92 3.62 -2.24
N LEU A 92 14.70 4.58 -3.13
CA LEU A 92 13.88 4.35 -4.32
C LEU A 92 14.43 3.18 -5.14
N GLY A 93 13.57 2.28 -5.54
CA GLY A 93 13.96 1.05 -6.22
C GLY A 93 14.02 -0.16 -5.30
N ALA A 94 14.06 0.05 -3.98
CA ALA A 94 14.03 -1.04 -3.03
C ALA A 94 12.60 -1.51 -2.77
N LEU A 95 12.46 -2.81 -2.55
CA LEU A 95 11.19 -3.45 -2.18
C LEU A 95 11.47 -4.47 -1.08
N LYS A 96 10.74 -4.36 0.02
CA LYS A 96 10.84 -5.29 1.15
C LYS A 96 9.45 -5.72 1.60
N PHE A 97 9.42 -6.81 2.35
CA PHE A 97 8.20 -7.40 2.88
C PHE A 97 8.39 -7.67 4.37
N LYS A 98 7.34 -7.49 5.15
CA LYS A 98 7.42 -7.72 6.59
C LYS A 98 6.06 -8.07 7.16
N MET A 99 6.04 -8.99 8.13
CA MET A 99 4.86 -9.27 8.95
C MET A 99 4.95 -8.43 10.22
N GLY A 100 3.94 -7.58 10.46
CA GLY A 100 3.88 -6.77 11.67
C GLY A 100 5.00 -5.73 11.78
N GLY A 101 5.36 -5.40 13.00
CA GLY A 101 6.42 -4.44 13.30
C GLY A 101 5.90 -3.06 13.66
N SER A 102 6.82 -2.09 13.84
CA SER A 102 6.46 -0.71 14.18
C SER A 102 6.07 0.09 12.93
N SER A 103 5.39 1.20 13.14
CA SER A 103 5.00 2.11 12.06
C SER A 103 6.18 2.86 11.43
N GLY A 104 7.31 2.94 12.12
CA GLY A 104 8.46 3.72 11.66
C GLY A 104 8.15 5.21 11.47
N GLY A 105 7.12 5.73 12.15
CA GLY A 105 6.68 7.11 12.01
C GLY A 105 5.67 7.35 10.89
N HIS A 106 5.34 6.33 10.11
CA HIS A 106 4.36 6.45 9.01
C HIS A 106 2.95 6.63 9.58
N ASN A 107 2.30 7.76 9.29
CA ASN A 107 1.01 8.10 9.88
C ASN A 107 -0.13 7.16 9.48
N GLY A 108 -0.11 6.65 8.26
CA GLY A 108 -1.10 5.65 7.82
C GLY A 108 -0.98 4.35 8.60
N LEU A 109 0.25 3.88 8.81
CA LEU A 109 0.50 2.67 9.58
C LEU A 109 0.13 2.88 11.05
N LYS A 110 0.43 4.05 11.63
CA LYS A 110 -0.01 4.37 13.00
C LYS A 110 -1.51 4.26 13.15
N SER A 111 -2.26 4.80 12.19
CA SER A 111 -3.73 4.74 12.21
C SER A 111 -4.24 3.30 12.15
N ILE A 112 -3.65 2.49 11.28
CA ILE A 112 -4.02 1.06 11.17
C ILE A 112 -3.68 0.33 12.47
N ASP A 113 -2.47 0.53 13.00
CA ASP A 113 -2.02 -0.12 14.24
C ASP A 113 -2.96 0.20 15.41
N ASN A 114 -3.40 1.46 15.52
CA ASN A 114 -4.29 1.90 16.60
C ASN A 114 -5.69 1.28 16.50
N LEU A 115 -6.21 1.09 15.30
CA LEU A 115 -7.59 0.65 15.10
C LEU A 115 -7.73 -0.83 14.79
N CYS A 116 -6.70 -1.43 14.19
CA CYS A 116 -6.74 -2.82 13.72
C CYS A 116 -5.66 -3.72 14.33
N GLY A 117 -4.73 -3.15 15.13
CA GLY A 117 -3.54 -3.87 15.58
C GLY A 117 -2.50 -3.91 14.47
N ASN A 118 -1.33 -4.50 14.76
CA ASN A 118 -0.20 -4.52 13.83
C ASN A 118 0.08 -5.88 13.21
N ALA A 119 -0.82 -6.85 13.36
CA ALA A 119 -0.65 -8.21 12.84
C ALA A 119 -1.12 -8.28 11.36
N TYR A 120 -0.49 -7.52 10.50
CA TYR A 120 -0.77 -7.52 9.07
C TYR A 120 0.55 -7.55 8.28
N GLU A 121 0.45 -8.02 7.03
CA GLU A 121 1.61 -8.08 6.13
C GLU A 121 1.85 -6.72 5.50
N ARG A 122 3.10 -6.39 5.27
CA ARG A 122 3.51 -5.09 4.68
C ARG A 122 4.31 -5.30 3.41
N VAL A 123 3.93 -4.57 2.37
CA VAL A 123 4.71 -4.41 1.15
C VAL A 123 5.33 -3.02 1.21
N ARG A 124 6.64 -2.96 1.43
CA ARG A 124 7.38 -1.74 1.73
C ARG A 124 8.09 -1.26 0.48
N ILE A 125 7.62 -0.16 -0.09
CA ILE A 125 8.18 0.42 -1.32
C ILE A 125 9.05 1.61 -0.95
N GLY A 126 10.34 1.53 -1.23
CA GLY A 126 11.31 2.56 -0.89
C GLY A 126 11.08 3.85 -1.67
N VAL A 127 11.10 4.97 -0.96
CA VAL A 127 10.99 6.32 -1.57
C VAL A 127 12.15 7.24 -1.16
N GLY A 128 13.05 6.74 -0.30
CA GLY A 128 14.16 7.53 0.20
C GLY A 128 13.75 8.48 1.30
N LYS A 129 14.71 9.23 1.81
CA LYS A 129 14.52 10.11 2.95
C LYS A 129 15.26 11.42 2.75
N GLU A 130 14.61 12.50 3.06
CA GLU A 130 15.18 13.83 3.14
C GLU A 130 15.06 14.34 4.57
N GLN A 131 15.77 15.43 4.88
CA GLN A 131 15.79 16.00 6.23
C GLN A 131 14.37 16.37 6.69
N ASP A 132 13.57 17.00 5.83
CA ASP A 132 12.16 17.27 6.09
C ASP A 132 11.33 16.12 5.52
N VAL A 133 10.99 15.15 6.35
CA VAL A 133 10.28 13.93 5.95
C VAL A 133 8.90 14.25 5.38
N ILE A 134 8.16 15.18 6.03
CA ILE A 134 6.81 15.53 5.59
C ILE A 134 6.83 16.12 4.17
N SER A 135 7.73 17.08 3.92
CA SER A 135 7.87 17.67 2.59
C SER A 135 8.32 16.64 1.56
N HIS A 136 9.19 15.71 1.95
CA HIS A 136 9.68 14.68 1.05
C HIS A 136 8.55 13.75 0.59
N VAL A 137 7.79 13.19 1.52
CA VAL A 137 6.72 12.22 1.17
C VAL A 137 5.55 12.88 0.45
N LEU A 138 5.27 14.16 0.74
CA LEU A 138 4.25 14.93 0.04
C LEU A 138 4.77 15.56 -1.26
N GLY A 139 6.06 15.43 -1.54
CA GLY A 139 6.65 15.85 -2.80
C GLY A 139 6.43 14.84 -3.91
N LYS A 140 6.41 15.33 -5.14
CA LYS A 140 6.26 14.49 -6.31
C LYS A 140 7.57 13.77 -6.63
N PHE A 141 7.48 12.59 -7.23
CA PHE A 141 8.65 11.94 -7.79
C PHE A 141 9.25 12.82 -8.89
N LYS A 142 10.58 12.97 -8.86
CA LYS A 142 11.30 13.75 -9.86
C LYS A 142 11.30 13.03 -11.21
N GLN A 143 11.56 13.80 -12.29
CA GLN A 143 11.63 13.22 -13.63
C GLN A 143 12.68 12.11 -13.72
N GLU A 144 13.85 12.31 -13.12
CA GLU A 144 14.92 11.31 -13.12
C GLU A 144 14.60 10.07 -12.29
N GLU A 145 13.57 10.11 -11.46
CA GLU A 145 13.12 8.98 -10.63
C GLU A 145 12.08 8.10 -11.32
N GLN A 146 11.47 8.57 -12.42
CA GLN A 146 10.33 7.89 -13.05
C GLN A 146 10.66 6.49 -13.57
N GLU A 147 11.84 6.29 -14.12
CA GLU A 147 12.23 4.97 -14.63
C GLU A 147 12.33 3.95 -13.48
N SER A 148 12.99 4.32 -12.39
CA SER A 148 13.11 3.45 -11.20
C SER A 148 11.75 3.17 -10.58
N LEU A 149 10.88 4.19 -10.51
CA LEU A 149 9.52 4.04 -10.00
C LEU A 149 8.72 3.04 -10.83
N THR A 150 8.74 3.19 -12.16
CA THR A 150 8.04 2.28 -13.06
C THR A 150 8.51 0.84 -12.87
N LYS A 151 9.83 0.63 -12.80
CA LYS A 151 10.40 -0.71 -12.63
C LYS A 151 9.99 -1.34 -11.30
N VAL A 152 10.08 -0.59 -10.19
CA VAL A 152 9.73 -1.16 -8.89
C VAL A 152 8.23 -1.43 -8.77
N LEU A 153 7.38 -0.60 -9.38
CA LEU A 153 5.94 -0.84 -9.37
C LEU A 153 5.57 -2.08 -10.17
N GLU A 154 6.15 -2.29 -11.35
CA GLU A 154 5.91 -3.49 -12.15
C GLU A 154 6.39 -4.75 -11.43
N HIS A 155 7.55 -4.69 -10.80
CA HIS A 155 8.09 -5.79 -10.00
C HIS A 155 7.21 -6.08 -8.78
N SER A 156 6.77 -5.02 -8.09
CA SER A 156 5.90 -5.13 -6.92
C SER A 156 4.54 -5.72 -7.27
N LYS A 157 4.01 -5.39 -8.44
CA LYS A 157 2.76 -5.98 -8.92
C LYS A 157 2.90 -7.50 -9.07
N LYS A 158 3.96 -7.98 -9.71
CA LYS A 158 4.22 -9.42 -9.83
C LYS A 158 4.33 -10.08 -8.47
N ALA A 159 5.08 -9.45 -7.56
CA ALA A 159 5.25 -9.95 -6.20
C ALA A 159 3.93 -10.05 -5.46
N LEU A 160 3.11 -9.00 -5.53
CA LEU A 160 1.83 -8.97 -4.83
C LEU A 160 0.86 -10.03 -5.35
N LEU A 161 0.76 -10.18 -6.67
CA LEU A 161 -0.14 -11.18 -7.25
C LEU A 161 0.26 -12.60 -6.82
N GLU A 162 1.55 -12.88 -6.73
CA GLU A 162 2.03 -14.17 -6.23
C GLU A 162 1.82 -14.30 -4.72
N LEU A 163 1.98 -13.21 -3.97
CA LEU A 163 1.77 -13.18 -2.51
C LEU A 163 0.34 -13.59 -2.13
N LEU A 164 -0.64 -13.28 -2.97
CA LEU A 164 -2.04 -13.64 -2.70
C LEU A 164 -2.25 -15.15 -2.55
N ASN A 165 -1.38 -15.96 -3.14
CA ASN A 165 -1.45 -17.42 -3.11
C ASN A 165 -0.24 -18.07 -2.44
N SER A 166 0.50 -17.30 -1.65
CA SER A 166 1.73 -17.77 -1.01
C SER A 166 1.92 -17.10 0.33
N ASP A 167 2.94 -17.50 1.08
CA ASP A 167 3.29 -16.84 2.32
C ASP A 167 4.36 -15.75 2.09
N ILE A 168 4.40 -14.79 3.02
CA ILE A 168 5.22 -13.60 2.86
C ILE A 168 6.73 -13.92 2.88
N GLU A 169 7.16 -14.96 3.58
CA GLU A 169 8.56 -15.35 3.65
C GLU A 169 9.08 -15.79 2.28
N LYS A 170 8.29 -16.57 1.56
CA LYS A 170 8.63 -17.02 0.20
C LYS A 170 8.73 -15.85 -0.76
N ILE A 171 7.77 -14.93 -0.67
CA ILE A 171 7.74 -13.74 -1.53
C ILE A 171 8.90 -12.81 -1.20
N ALA A 172 9.22 -12.63 0.07
CA ALA A 172 10.37 -11.84 0.48
C ALA A 172 11.68 -12.40 -0.09
N SER A 173 11.87 -13.71 -0.06
CA SER A 173 13.05 -14.36 -0.62
C SER A 173 13.16 -14.19 -2.13
N LYS A 174 12.03 -14.26 -2.83
CA LYS A 174 12.00 -14.24 -4.29
C LYS A 174 12.04 -12.83 -4.88
N TYR A 175 11.34 -11.88 -4.25
CA TYR A 175 11.04 -10.58 -4.85
C TYR A 175 11.69 -9.37 -4.17
N SER A 176 12.31 -9.50 -3.00
CA SER A 176 12.96 -8.36 -2.36
C SER A 176 14.03 -7.75 -3.27
N LEU A 177 14.07 -6.43 -3.29
CA LEU A 177 15.04 -5.66 -4.08
C LEU A 177 15.79 -4.70 -3.17
N LYS A 178 17.09 -4.64 -3.34
CA LYS A 178 17.94 -3.60 -2.76
C LYS A 178 18.15 -2.51 -3.81
N SER A 179 18.40 -1.31 -3.37
CA SER A 179 18.78 -0.23 -4.28
C SER A 179 20.02 0.50 -3.78
#